data_0df37bc5394d86bfa982319599d46fd6
#
_entry.id   0df37bc5394d86bfa982319599d46fd6
#
_cell.length_a   1.000
_cell.length_b   1.000
_cell.length_c   1.000
_cell.angle_alpha   90.00
_cell.angle_beta   90.00
_cell.angle_gamma   90.00
#
_symmetry.space_group_name_H-M   'P 1'
#
loop_
_entity.id
_entity.type
_entity.pdbx_description
1 polymer ?
#
loop_
_entity_poly.entity_id
_entity_poly.type
_entity_poly.pdbx_seq_one_letter_code
_entity_poly.pdbx_strand_id
1 'polypeptide(L)'
;MRLKVIIPNSGMDRDTLLQREKMLSAFAMPSTEISVECIAHGPESIESAYDEILAGPYVIQQAVEAEKAGFDAVIVYCGSDPAVAAAREIL
;
A
#
# COMPACT_ATOMS: atom_id res chain seq x y z
N MET A 1 10.31 9.03 -10.62
CA MET A 1 9.87 7.71 -10.13
C MET A 1 8.46 7.82 -9.57
N ARG A 2 7.64 6.85 -9.87
CA ARG A 2 6.25 6.78 -9.35
C ARG A 2 6.15 5.64 -8.34
N LEU A 3 5.80 5.99 -7.12
CA LEU A 3 5.69 5.02 -6.02
C LEU A 3 4.22 4.87 -5.59
N LYS A 4 3.77 3.63 -5.45
CA LYS A 4 2.47 3.32 -4.87
C LYS A 4 2.68 2.87 -3.43
N VAL A 5 2.05 3.57 -2.49
CA VAL A 5 2.02 3.19 -1.08
C VAL A 5 0.67 2.54 -0.80
N ILE A 6 0.70 1.30 -0.33
CA ILE A 6 -0.51 0.54 0.01
C ILE A 6 -0.60 0.43 1.53
N ILE A 7 -1.66 0.96 2.10
CA ILE A 7 -1.97 0.80 3.52
C ILE A 7 -2.84 -0.45 3.65
N PRO A 8 -2.40 -1.48 4.39
CA PRO A 8 -3.04 -2.80 4.37
C PRO A 8 -4.27 -2.94 5.26
N ASN A 9 -4.96 -1.86 5.53
CA ASN A 9 -6.26 -1.88 6.20
C ASN A 9 -7.29 -1.15 5.34
N SER A 10 -8.54 -1.60 5.42
CA SER A 10 -9.63 -1.05 4.60
C SER A 10 -10.36 0.10 5.30
N GLY A 11 -11.25 0.77 4.57
CA GLY A 11 -12.15 1.75 5.15
C GLY A 11 -11.58 3.12 5.44
N MET A 12 -10.39 3.43 4.95
CA MET A 12 -9.82 4.76 5.11
C MET A 12 -10.50 5.76 4.17
N ASP A 13 -10.86 6.92 4.70
CA ASP A 13 -11.45 7.96 3.88
C ASP A 13 -10.42 8.65 2.99
N ARG A 14 -10.90 9.31 1.94
CA ARG A 14 -10.04 9.95 0.95
C ARG A 14 -9.21 11.07 1.54
N ASP A 15 -9.75 11.85 2.45
CA ASP A 15 -9.02 12.97 3.05
C ASP A 15 -7.83 12.46 3.86
N THR A 16 -8.00 11.37 4.62
CA THR A 16 -6.91 10.76 5.37
C THR A 16 -5.83 10.23 4.43
N LEU A 17 -6.22 9.58 3.34
CA LEU A 17 -5.26 9.07 2.34
C LEU A 17 -4.48 10.22 1.70
N LEU A 18 -5.13 11.33 1.37
CA LEU A 18 -4.47 12.50 0.80
C LEU A 18 -3.51 13.16 1.79
N GLN A 19 -3.85 13.18 3.07
CA GLN A 19 -2.96 13.69 4.11
C GLN A 19 -1.70 12.83 4.23
N ARG A 20 -1.84 11.50 4.17
CA ARG A 20 -0.69 10.58 4.17
C ARG A 20 0.19 10.79 2.95
N GLU A 21 -0.42 10.93 1.80
CA GLU A 21 0.30 11.19 0.55
C GLU A 21 1.11 12.48 0.64
N LYS A 22 0.51 13.56 1.15
CA LYS A 22 1.17 14.84 1.34
C LYS A 22 2.34 14.74 2.32
N MET A 23 2.13 14.03 3.43
CA MET A 23 3.16 13.82 4.45
C MET A 23 4.36 13.07 3.88
N LEU A 24 4.11 11.98 3.17
CA LEU A 24 5.16 11.16 2.58
C LEU A 24 5.88 11.89 1.44
N SER A 25 5.14 12.65 0.64
CA SER A 25 5.70 13.43 -0.46
C SER A 25 6.69 14.49 0.02
N ALA A 26 6.54 14.99 1.25
CA ALA A 26 7.47 15.96 1.83
C ALA A 26 8.88 15.39 2.01
N PHE A 27 9.02 14.07 2.08
CA PHE A 27 10.32 13.41 2.22
C PHE A 27 10.86 12.88 0.89
N ALA A 28 10.08 12.99 -0.18
CA ALA A 28 10.46 12.47 -1.49
C ALA A 28 11.28 13.49 -2.27
N MET A 29 12.04 12.98 -3.25
CA MET A 29 12.73 13.86 -4.22
C MET A 29 11.66 14.58 -5.07
N PRO A 30 11.96 15.81 -5.57
CA PRO A 30 10.99 16.56 -6.37
C PRO A 30 10.45 15.84 -7.59
N SER A 31 11.24 14.91 -8.17
CA SER A 31 10.84 14.14 -9.34
C SER A 31 10.07 12.86 -9.00
N THR A 32 9.85 12.57 -7.73
CA THR A 32 9.15 11.36 -7.28
C THR A 32 7.70 11.67 -6.96
N GLU A 33 6.79 10.93 -7.60
CA GLU A 33 5.35 11.00 -7.30
C GLU A 33 4.99 9.87 -6.35
N ILE A 34 4.23 10.19 -5.32
CA ILE A 34 3.72 9.20 -4.36
C ILE A 34 2.20 9.19 -4.42
N SER A 35 1.64 8.00 -4.59
CA SER A 35 0.20 7.77 -4.55
C SER A 35 -0.10 6.82 -3.40
N VAL A 36 -1.03 7.17 -2.52
CA VAL A 36 -1.38 6.39 -1.33
C VAL A 36 -2.79 5.84 -1.46
N GLU A 37 -2.93 4.54 -1.24
CA GLU A 37 -4.21 3.85 -1.23
C GLU A 37 -4.29 2.91 -0.04
N CYS A 38 -5.49 2.63 0.45
CA CYS A 38 -5.72 1.51 1.35
C CYS A 38 -6.29 0.33 0.56
N ILE A 39 -6.33 -0.86 1.16
CA ILE A 39 -6.97 -2.00 0.50
C ILE A 39 -8.48 -1.78 0.42
N ALA A 40 -9.10 -2.27 -0.68
CA ALA A 40 -10.52 -2.06 -0.94
C ALA A 40 -11.42 -2.88 -0.01
N HIS A 41 -10.95 -4.07 0.37
CA HIS A 41 -11.68 -5.00 1.24
C HIS A 41 -10.69 -5.57 2.25
N GLY A 42 -11.21 -6.28 3.25
CA GLY A 42 -10.38 -6.90 4.27
C GLY A 42 -10.48 -6.18 5.61
N PRO A 43 -9.55 -6.42 6.54
CA PRO A 43 -9.64 -5.86 7.88
C PRO A 43 -9.49 -4.34 7.90
N GLU A 44 -10.20 -3.69 8.80
CA GLU A 44 -10.08 -2.23 8.99
C GLU A 44 -8.85 -1.86 9.82
N SER A 45 -8.25 -2.83 10.50
CA SER A 45 -7.05 -2.64 11.32
C SER A 45 -6.24 -3.92 11.33
N ILE A 46 -4.91 -3.79 11.34
CA ILE A 46 -4.00 -4.93 11.46
C ILE A 46 -3.51 -4.99 12.90
N GLU A 47 -4.11 -5.88 13.70
CA GLU A 47 -3.80 -6.01 15.13
C GLU A 47 -3.31 -7.41 15.51
N SER A 48 -3.28 -8.34 14.55
CA SER A 48 -2.89 -9.73 14.78
C SER A 48 -2.40 -10.39 13.51
N ALA A 49 -1.78 -11.56 13.64
CA ALA A 49 -1.39 -12.36 12.48
C ALA A 49 -2.60 -12.77 11.63
N TYR A 50 -3.74 -12.96 12.27
CA TYR A 50 -4.98 -13.27 11.58
C TYR A 50 -5.38 -12.12 10.63
N ASP A 51 -5.31 -10.88 11.10
CA ASP A 51 -5.60 -9.71 10.28
C ASP A 51 -4.63 -9.59 9.11
N GLU A 52 -3.34 -9.86 9.35
CA GLU A 52 -2.32 -9.83 8.29
C GLU A 52 -2.65 -10.82 7.17
N ILE A 53 -3.06 -12.04 7.55
CA ILE A 53 -3.41 -13.08 6.59
C ILE A 53 -4.63 -12.64 5.77
N LEU A 54 -5.63 -12.06 6.42
CA LEU A 54 -6.83 -11.57 5.72
C LEU A 54 -6.53 -10.42 4.78
N ALA A 55 -5.59 -9.55 5.13
CA ALA A 55 -5.20 -8.42 4.30
C ALA A 55 -4.36 -8.85 3.08
N GLY A 56 -3.61 -9.93 3.22
CA GLY A 56 -2.59 -10.34 2.25
C GLY A 56 -3.05 -10.40 0.80
N PRO A 57 -4.13 -11.13 0.47
CA PRO A 57 -4.61 -11.21 -0.91
C PRO A 57 -4.94 -9.86 -1.53
N TYR A 58 -5.49 -8.95 -0.77
CA TYR A 58 -5.85 -7.61 -1.25
C TYR A 58 -4.62 -6.74 -1.47
N VAL A 59 -3.60 -6.86 -0.61
CA VAL A 59 -2.32 -6.19 -0.80
C VAL A 59 -1.67 -6.67 -2.10
N ILE A 60 -1.62 -7.98 -2.32
CA ILE A 60 -1.04 -8.56 -3.53
C ILE A 60 -1.78 -8.07 -4.78
N GLN A 61 -3.11 -8.08 -4.74
CA GLN A 61 -3.93 -7.61 -5.86
C GLN A 61 -3.62 -6.16 -6.22
N GLN A 62 -3.54 -5.29 -5.23
CA GLN A 62 -3.24 -3.88 -5.47
C GLN A 62 -1.81 -3.67 -5.95
N ALA A 63 -0.86 -4.46 -5.47
CA ALA A 63 0.52 -4.40 -5.94
C ALA A 63 0.61 -4.77 -7.43
N VAL A 64 -0.10 -5.82 -7.85
CA VAL A 64 -0.16 -6.23 -9.26
C VAL A 64 -0.79 -5.12 -10.10
N GLU A 65 -1.89 -4.52 -9.63
CA GLU A 65 -2.54 -3.41 -10.34
C GLU A 65 -1.62 -2.20 -10.47
N ALA A 66 -0.85 -1.89 -9.43
CA ALA A 66 0.09 -0.78 -9.46
C ALA A 66 1.20 -1.02 -10.50
N GLU A 67 1.72 -2.24 -10.59
CA GLU A 67 2.70 -2.59 -11.62
C GLU A 67 2.12 -2.40 -13.02
N LYS A 68 0.92 -2.86 -13.25
CA LYS A 68 0.23 -2.69 -14.54
C LYS A 68 -0.04 -1.23 -14.87
N ALA A 69 -0.26 -0.40 -13.86
CA ALA A 69 -0.49 1.03 -14.05
C ALA A 69 0.79 1.83 -14.26
N GLY A 70 1.95 1.19 -14.26
CA GLY A 70 3.23 1.83 -14.55
C GLY A 70 3.95 2.40 -13.35
N PHE A 71 3.58 2.01 -12.13
CA PHE A 71 4.35 2.42 -10.96
C PHE A 71 5.68 1.67 -10.91
N ASP A 72 6.72 2.37 -10.48
CA ASP A 72 8.08 1.83 -10.46
C ASP A 72 8.34 0.93 -9.25
N ALA A 73 7.64 1.18 -8.14
CA ALA A 73 7.76 0.37 -6.94
C ALA A 73 6.50 0.49 -6.08
N VAL A 74 6.32 -0.50 -5.20
CA VAL A 74 5.22 -0.56 -4.25
C VAL A 74 5.79 -0.63 -2.85
N ILE A 75 5.23 0.15 -1.94
CA ILE A 75 5.58 0.13 -0.53
C ILE A 75 4.33 -0.32 0.23
N VAL A 76 4.46 -1.37 1.03
CA VAL A 76 3.39 -1.78 1.95
C VAL A 76 3.64 -1.07 3.28
N TYR A 77 2.74 -0.16 3.63
CA TYR A 77 2.92 0.75 4.76
C TYR A 77 2.37 0.14 6.05
N CYS A 78 3.11 -0.84 6.57
CA CYS A 78 2.79 -1.51 7.82
C CYS A 78 4.05 -2.17 8.36
N GLY A 79 4.30 -2.05 9.66
CA GLY A 79 5.52 -2.57 10.29
C GLY A 79 5.68 -4.08 10.24
N SER A 80 4.59 -4.82 10.05
CA SER A 80 4.64 -6.30 9.94
C SER A 80 4.85 -6.80 8.51
N ASP A 81 4.90 -5.90 7.51
CA ASP A 81 5.11 -6.22 6.10
C ASP A 81 4.13 -7.28 5.54
N PRO A 82 2.81 -7.14 5.71
CA PRO A 82 1.89 -8.17 5.26
C PRO A 82 1.99 -8.39 3.74
N ALA A 83 2.18 -9.65 3.35
CA ALA A 83 2.26 -10.11 1.97
C ALA A 83 3.44 -9.56 1.14
N VAL A 84 4.39 -8.86 1.73
CA VAL A 84 5.55 -8.30 0.98
C VAL A 84 6.37 -9.42 0.33
N ALA A 85 6.69 -10.48 1.08
CA ALA A 85 7.48 -11.58 0.55
C ALA A 85 6.77 -12.28 -0.61
N ALA A 86 5.45 -12.49 -0.47
CA ALA A 86 4.65 -13.11 -1.53
C ALA A 86 4.57 -12.21 -2.78
N ALA A 87 4.40 -10.91 -2.58
CA ALA A 87 4.36 -9.96 -3.70
C ALA A 87 5.68 -9.95 -4.48
N ARG A 88 6.81 -10.06 -3.78
CA ARG A 88 8.13 -10.11 -4.41
C ARG A 88 8.33 -11.31 -5.34
N GLU A 89 7.61 -12.38 -5.12
CA GLU A 89 7.72 -13.57 -5.97
C GLU A 89 7.08 -13.37 -7.34
N ILE A 90 6.15 -12.45 -7.47
CA ILE A 90 5.34 -12.26 -8.68
C ILE A 90 5.54 -10.91 -9.37
N LEU A 91 6.26 -10.00 -8.73
CA LEU A 91 6.51 -8.66 -9.29
C LEU A 91 7.94 -8.46 -9.76
#